data_b66ce9ebeaeae5106caf717d67da7da4
#
_entry.id   b66ce9ebeaeae5106caf717d67da7da4
#
_cell.length_a   1.000
_cell.length_b   1.000
_cell.length_c   1.000
_cell.angle_alpha   90.00
_cell.angle_beta   90.00
_cell.angle_gamma   90.00
#
_symmetry.space_group_name_H-M   'P 1'
#
loop_
_entity.id
_entity.type
_entity.pdbx_description
1 polymer ?
#
loop_
_entity_poly.entity_id
_entity_poly.type
_entity_poly.pdbx_seq_one_letter_code
_entity_poly.pdbx_strand_id
1 'polypeptide(L)'
;MIRSALIATTSLLFVSPAFADTQMILAGNLIADPNAGPTGPATITVTDGRITNIAKGLDRSGIPADATVIDLSTKTVLPGLIDLHVHLTGDPGGDFRDEAVDPDEWGVVMGVKNAALTVKAGFTTVREAGSAQNTAFVLRRGTAEGKIAGPRIVAAGPQLSIVGGHGDVTGFRKDVLAALDGGYTCTGPLECAEKVRKASRLGADVIKITATGGVLSQQGRGLEAHFTREEMTSIADTAHSLGLKVMAHAHGARGIESAAASGIDTIDHGTFADDAALKVMKAKGTVLVPTLMALEGVRARIGKGIYTPTVEIKAKQALEVAGRQVTRAKAMGVTVAFGTDAGVFEHGKNAGEFALMVKAGMTNKEAVASATTVAAKTLGLESEIGKIAIGYSADLIAVASNPLDDVRILEKVEWVMVRGRIIQ
;
A
#
# COMPACT_ATOMS: atom_id res chain seq x y z
N MET A 1 52.49 -52.51 -16.72
CA MET A 1 52.23 -51.29 -15.88
C MET A 1 52.04 -50.11 -16.81
N ILE A 2 50.78 -49.76 -17.09
CA ILE A 2 50.40 -48.64 -17.97
C ILE A 2 49.93 -47.51 -17.03
N ARG A 3 50.65 -46.40 -17.01
CA ARG A 3 50.30 -45.22 -16.24
C ARG A 3 49.42 -44.31 -17.12
N SER A 4 48.12 -44.22 -16.79
CA SER A 4 47.19 -43.27 -17.38
C SER A 4 47.42 -41.88 -16.74
N ALA A 5 47.76 -40.89 -17.54
CA ALA A 5 47.86 -39.50 -17.13
C ALA A 5 46.45 -38.86 -17.27
N LEU A 6 45.88 -38.39 -16.15
CA LEU A 6 44.67 -37.57 -16.14
C LEU A 6 45.07 -36.15 -16.49
N ILE A 7 44.59 -35.64 -17.64
CA ILE A 7 44.70 -34.23 -18.03
C ILE A 7 43.47 -33.53 -17.41
N ALA A 8 43.70 -32.71 -16.40
CA ALA A 8 42.67 -31.83 -15.84
C ALA A 8 42.55 -30.58 -16.71
N THR A 9 41.47 -30.48 -17.48
CA THR A 9 41.11 -29.27 -18.23
C THR A 9 40.43 -28.28 -17.30
N THR A 10 41.15 -27.24 -16.89
CA THR A 10 40.58 -26.11 -16.14
C THR A 10 39.84 -25.20 -17.11
N SER A 11 38.48 -25.27 -17.12
CA SER A 11 37.64 -24.33 -17.85
C SER A 11 37.62 -22.98 -17.11
N LEU A 12 38.36 -22.00 -17.63
CA LEU A 12 38.18 -20.59 -17.22
C LEU A 12 36.81 -20.12 -17.67
N LEU A 13 35.88 -19.99 -16.69
CA LEU A 13 34.65 -19.25 -16.89
C LEU A 13 34.99 -17.76 -17.02
N PHE A 14 35.00 -17.25 -18.25
CA PHE A 14 34.98 -15.80 -18.48
C PHE A 14 33.63 -15.28 -18.02
N VAL A 15 33.58 -14.72 -16.81
CA VAL A 15 32.50 -13.85 -16.40
C VAL A 15 32.69 -12.54 -17.16
N SER A 16 31.97 -12.35 -18.25
CA SER A 16 31.88 -11.04 -18.91
C SER A 16 31.41 -10.04 -17.84
N PRO A 17 32.05 -8.87 -17.67
CA PRO A 17 31.51 -7.83 -16.83
C PRO A 17 30.13 -7.47 -17.39
N ALA A 18 29.08 -7.69 -16.59
CA ALA A 18 27.79 -7.14 -16.88
C ALA A 18 28.00 -5.61 -16.84
N PHE A 19 27.88 -4.95 -18.00
CA PHE A 19 27.84 -3.48 -18.02
C PHE A 19 26.70 -3.04 -17.14
N ALA A 20 26.95 -2.12 -16.20
CA ALA A 20 25.93 -1.55 -15.35
C ALA A 20 24.89 -0.85 -16.22
N ASP A 21 23.61 -1.20 -16.06
CA ASP A 21 22.53 -0.52 -16.80
C ASP A 21 22.40 0.91 -16.28
N THR A 22 22.99 1.86 -17.04
CA THR A 22 23.00 3.28 -16.68
C THR A 22 21.93 4.03 -17.46
N GLN A 23 21.07 4.75 -16.75
CA GLN A 23 20.00 5.57 -17.31
C GLN A 23 20.16 7.01 -16.83
N MET A 24 19.96 7.97 -17.73
CA MET A 24 20.01 9.40 -17.41
C MET A 24 18.67 10.05 -17.69
N ILE A 25 18.05 10.57 -16.65
CA ILE A 25 16.72 11.17 -16.70
C ILE A 25 16.90 12.69 -16.67
N LEU A 26 16.46 13.37 -17.71
CA LEU A 26 16.47 14.83 -17.85
C LEU A 26 15.13 15.38 -17.38
N ALA A 27 15.04 15.85 -16.13
CA ALA A 27 13.83 16.39 -15.54
C ALA A 27 13.72 17.91 -15.79
N GLY A 28 12.62 18.40 -16.37
CA GLY A 28 12.37 19.84 -16.54
C GLY A 28 12.14 20.57 -15.22
N ASN A 29 11.55 19.87 -14.26
CA ASN A 29 11.42 20.31 -12.89
C ASN A 29 11.54 19.08 -11.96
N LEU A 30 12.29 19.20 -10.87
CA LEU A 30 12.51 18.12 -9.93
C LEU A 30 11.88 18.45 -8.57
N ILE A 31 11.04 17.58 -8.07
CA ILE A 31 10.58 17.55 -6.66
C ILE A 31 11.24 16.35 -5.99
N ALA A 32 12.46 16.53 -5.51
CA ALA A 32 13.21 15.46 -4.86
C ALA A 32 12.63 15.06 -3.49
N ASP A 33 12.14 16.03 -2.75
CA ASP A 33 11.38 15.88 -1.49
C ASP A 33 10.21 16.86 -1.52
N PRO A 34 8.95 16.41 -1.49
CA PRO A 34 7.79 17.30 -1.48
C PRO A 34 7.84 18.35 -0.37
N ASN A 35 8.47 18.03 0.77
CA ASN A 35 8.60 18.96 1.88
C ASN A 35 9.58 20.11 1.59
N ALA A 36 10.55 19.92 0.70
CA ALA A 36 11.48 20.95 0.26
C ALA A 36 10.93 21.78 -0.92
N GLY A 37 10.01 21.20 -1.70
CA GLY A 37 9.45 21.79 -2.91
C GLY A 37 10.31 21.58 -4.16
N PRO A 38 9.93 22.21 -5.30
CA PRO A 38 10.62 22.04 -6.57
C PRO A 38 12.00 22.74 -6.57
N THR A 39 12.96 22.11 -7.27
CA THR A 39 14.34 22.64 -7.38
C THR A 39 14.70 23.10 -8.79
N GLY A 40 13.77 23.04 -9.76
CA GLY A 40 14.01 23.35 -11.17
C GLY A 40 14.62 22.18 -11.96
N PRO A 41 15.22 22.47 -13.12
CA PRO A 41 15.77 21.41 -14.00
C PRO A 41 16.90 20.62 -13.32
N ALA A 42 16.91 19.31 -13.57
CA ALA A 42 17.93 18.42 -13.02
C ALA A 42 18.18 17.23 -13.94
N THR A 43 19.39 16.66 -13.84
CA THR A 43 19.77 15.40 -14.47
C THR A 43 19.96 14.34 -13.36
N ILE A 44 19.20 13.25 -13.44
CA ILE A 44 19.25 12.16 -12.48
C ILE A 44 19.93 10.97 -13.15
N THR A 45 20.99 10.44 -12.56
CA THR A 45 21.63 9.21 -13.02
C THR A 45 21.15 8.03 -12.19
N VAL A 46 20.73 6.98 -12.87
CA VAL A 46 20.32 5.71 -12.27
C VAL A 46 21.25 4.62 -12.78
N THR A 47 21.79 3.82 -11.87
CA THR A 47 22.64 2.67 -12.19
C THR A 47 22.16 1.47 -11.39
N ASP A 48 21.90 0.36 -12.07
CA ASP A 48 21.39 -0.88 -11.46
C ASP A 48 20.17 -0.66 -10.54
N GLY A 49 19.25 0.20 -10.99
CA GLY A 49 18.00 0.49 -10.30
C GLY A 49 18.11 1.44 -9.11
N ARG A 50 19.30 2.04 -8.88
CA ARG A 50 19.52 3.01 -7.81
C ARG A 50 19.94 4.38 -8.35
N ILE A 51 19.54 5.42 -7.66
CA ILE A 51 19.96 6.79 -7.97
C ILE A 51 21.42 6.96 -7.52
N THR A 52 22.31 7.22 -8.47
CA THR A 52 23.76 7.36 -8.21
C THR A 52 24.24 8.78 -8.28
N ASN A 53 23.53 9.68 -9.01
CA ASN A 53 23.86 11.10 -9.07
C ASN A 53 22.61 11.94 -9.32
N ILE A 54 22.65 13.20 -8.85
CA ILE A 54 21.65 14.24 -9.11
C ILE A 54 22.39 15.56 -9.37
N ALA A 55 22.41 16.01 -10.61
CA ALA A 55 23.05 17.25 -11.04
C ALA A 55 22.00 18.31 -11.35
N LYS A 56 22.31 19.59 -11.06
CA LYS A 56 21.46 20.73 -11.46
C LYS A 56 21.55 20.98 -12.95
N GLY A 57 20.43 21.33 -13.57
CA GLY A 57 20.33 21.59 -14.99
C GLY A 57 20.17 20.34 -15.86
N LEU A 58 19.93 20.56 -17.14
CA LEU A 58 19.80 19.49 -18.14
C LEU A 58 21.18 19.24 -18.77
N ASP A 59 22.07 18.60 -18.04
CA ASP A 59 23.43 18.31 -18.50
C ASP A 59 23.45 17.08 -19.42
N ARG A 60 23.86 17.29 -20.67
CA ARG A 60 24.05 16.24 -21.68
C ARG A 60 25.53 15.96 -21.97
N SER A 61 26.47 16.72 -21.37
CA SER A 61 27.89 16.67 -21.72
C SER A 61 28.65 15.47 -21.13
N GLY A 62 28.13 14.92 -20.04
CA GLY A 62 28.74 13.79 -19.33
C GLY A 62 28.02 12.45 -19.53
N ILE A 63 27.18 12.32 -20.57
CA ILE A 63 26.40 11.09 -20.80
C ILE A 63 27.33 9.97 -21.29
N PRO A 64 27.45 8.83 -20.59
CA PRO A 64 28.16 7.67 -21.09
C PRO A 64 27.58 7.20 -22.43
N ALA A 65 28.42 6.73 -23.35
CA ALA A 65 28.00 6.34 -24.70
C ALA A 65 26.98 5.18 -24.71
N ASP A 66 26.95 4.39 -23.67
CA ASP A 66 26.07 3.24 -23.45
C ASP A 66 24.85 3.56 -22.55
N ALA A 67 24.74 4.79 -22.04
CA ALA A 67 23.62 5.16 -21.17
C ALA A 67 22.32 5.40 -21.96
N THR A 68 21.21 4.90 -21.43
CA THR A 68 19.87 5.23 -21.95
C THR A 68 19.46 6.61 -21.46
N VAL A 69 19.16 7.53 -22.40
CA VAL A 69 18.68 8.89 -22.06
C VAL A 69 17.16 8.94 -22.11
N ILE A 70 16.56 9.39 -20.99
CA ILE A 70 15.11 9.57 -20.83
C ILE A 70 14.85 11.07 -20.75
N ASP A 71 14.27 11.65 -21.79
CA ASP A 71 14.00 13.08 -21.88
C ASP A 71 12.63 13.45 -21.31
N LEU A 72 12.63 13.93 -20.07
CA LEU A 72 11.48 14.47 -19.35
C LEU A 72 11.65 15.98 -19.11
N SER A 73 12.38 16.68 -19.99
CA SER A 73 12.73 18.11 -19.86
C SER A 73 11.52 19.06 -19.87
N THR A 74 10.34 18.57 -20.24
CA THR A 74 9.07 19.33 -20.21
C THR A 74 8.17 18.89 -19.07
N LYS A 75 8.63 18.01 -18.18
CA LYS A 75 7.83 17.37 -17.13
C LYS A 75 8.35 17.71 -15.74
N THR A 76 7.48 17.53 -14.75
CA THR A 76 7.88 17.50 -13.34
C THR A 76 8.11 16.05 -12.91
N VAL A 77 9.31 15.74 -12.45
CA VAL A 77 9.71 14.43 -11.92
C VAL A 77 9.66 14.48 -10.40
N LEU A 78 9.06 13.46 -9.80
CA LEU A 78 8.94 13.33 -8.34
C LEU A 78 9.08 11.86 -7.92
N PRO A 79 9.21 11.56 -6.60
CA PRO A 79 9.25 10.18 -6.12
C PRO A 79 7.98 9.43 -6.51
N GLY A 80 8.12 8.15 -6.80
CA GLY A 80 6.98 7.27 -7.00
C GLY A 80 6.04 7.27 -5.79
N LEU A 81 4.74 7.24 -6.07
CA LEU A 81 3.70 7.29 -5.06
C LEU A 81 3.58 5.97 -4.29
N ILE A 82 3.16 6.07 -3.04
CA ILE A 82 2.99 4.95 -2.12
C ILE A 82 1.54 4.93 -1.65
N ASP A 83 0.85 3.80 -1.84
CA ASP A 83 -0.50 3.56 -1.33
C ASP A 83 -0.45 2.52 -0.20
N LEU A 84 -0.82 2.93 1.01
CA LEU A 84 -0.72 2.09 2.21
C LEU A 84 -1.91 1.16 2.43
N HIS A 85 -2.89 1.15 1.52
CA HIS A 85 -4.03 0.27 1.64
C HIS A 85 -4.64 -0.05 0.27
N VAL A 86 -4.32 -1.22 -0.25
CA VAL A 86 -4.94 -1.76 -1.47
C VAL A 86 -5.30 -3.24 -1.28
N HIS A 87 -6.23 -3.73 -2.08
CA HIS A 87 -6.58 -5.14 -2.23
C HIS A 87 -6.38 -5.55 -3.71
N LEU A 88 -5.13 -5.84 -4.09
CA LEU A 88 -4.78 -6.14 -5.49
C LEU A 88 -5.51 -7.37 -6.02
N THR A 89 -5.84 -8.32 -5.16
CA THR A 89 -6.48 -9.59 -5.54
C THR A 89 -7.99 -9.50 -5.70
N GLY A 90 -8.59 -8.32 -5.47
CA GLY A 90 -10.02 -8.06 -5.56
C GLY A 90 -10.38 -6.98 -6.56
N ASP A 91 -11.57 -7.06 -7.11
CA ASP A 91 -12.22 -6.04 -7.93
C ASP A 91 -13.50 -5.52 -7.26
N PRO A 92 -13.90 -4.27 -7.51
CA PRO A 92 -15.09 -3.69 -6.91
C PRO A 92 -16.39 -4.29 -7.45
N GLY A 93 -17.38 -4.46 -6.57
CA GLY A 93 -18.75 -4.77 -6.94
C GLY A 93 -19.04 -6.22 -7.25
N GLY A 94 -18.15 -7.16 -6.90
CA GLY A 94 -18.42 -8.58 -6.91
C GLY A 94 -19.52 -8.97 -5.90
N ASP A 95 -20.20 -10.08 -6.13
CA ASP A 95 -21.08 -10.70 -5.14
C ASP A 95 -20.17 -11.36 -4.08
N PHE A 96 -20.43 -11.11 -2.79
CA PHE A 96 -19.68 -11.80 -1.73
C PHE A 96 -19.73 -13.33 -1.83
N ARG A 97 -20.68 -13.87 -2.57
CA ARG A 97 -20.82 -15.31 -2.85
C ARG A 97 -19.79 -15.83 -3.85
N ASP A 98 -19.11 -14.96 -4.59
CA ASP A 98 -18.03 -15.35 -5.51
C ASP A 98 -16.90 -16.06 -4.76
N GLU A 99 -16.66 -15.72 -3.48
CA GLU A 99 -15.72 -16.42 -2.59
C GLU A 99 -16.00 -17.93 -2.46
N ALA A 100 -17.25 -18.36 -2.68
CA ALA A 100 -17.63 -19.77 -2.59
C ALA A 100 -17.43 -20.56 -3.89
N VAL A 101 -17.14 -19.88 -5.01
CA VAL A 101 -17.03 -20.50 -6.34
C VAL A 101 -15.70 -20.25 -7.01
N ASP A 102 -15.02 -19.15 -6.69
CA ASP A 102 -13.71 -18.82 -7.25
C ASP A 102 -12.59 -19.51 -6.46
N PRO A 103 -11.60 -20.13 -7.14
CA PRO A 103 -10.42 -20.65 -6.45
C PRO A 103 -9.51 -19.50 -6.00
N ASP A 104 -8.74 -19.70 -4.91
CA ASP A 104 -7.80 -18.71 -4.37
C ASP A 104 -6.84 -18.17 -5.46
N GLU A 105 -6.43 -19.03 -6.40
CA GLU A 105 -5.52 -18.68 -7.51
C GLU A 105 -6.13 -17.65 -8.46
N TRP A 106 -7.45 -17.52 -8.55
CA TRP A 106 -8.11 -16.49 -9.34
C TRP A 106 -7.70 -15.09 -8.86
N GLY A 107 -7.50 -14.93 -7.55
CA GLY A 107 -6.94 -13.70 -6.97
C GLY A 107 -5.57 -13.32 -7.53
N VAL A 108 -4.73 -14.28 -7.95
CA VAL A 108 -3.44 -13.96 -8.62
C VAL A 108 -3.68 -13.38 -10.00
N VAL A 109 -4.62 -13.94 -10.78
CA VAL A 109 -4.96 -13.44 -12.12
C VAL A 109 -5.48 -12.00 -12.05
N MET A 110 -6.40 -11.74 -11.11
CA MET A 110 -6.92 -10.41 -10.84
C MET A 110 -5.79 -9.46 -10.39
N GLY A 111 -4.92 -9.94 -9.51
CA GLY A 111 -3.79 -9.18 -9.00
C GLY A 111 -2.77 -8.77 -10.06
N VAL A 112 -2.53 -9.58 -11.07
CA VAL A 112 -1.67 -9.21 -12.22
C VAL A 112 -2.24 -8.01 -12.98
N LYS A 113 -3.54 -8.04 -13.29
CA LYS A 113 -4.26 -6.91 -13.91
C LYS A 113 -4.19 -5.65 -13.04
N ASN A 114 -4.54 -5.79 -11.77
CA ASN A 114 -4.67 -4.69 -10.84
C ASN A 114 -3.31 -4.06 -10.47
N ALA A 115 -2.26 -4.87 -10.32
CA ALA A 115 -0.90 -4.38 -10.12
C ALA A 115 -0.41 -3.53 -11.32
N ALA A 116 -0.72 -3.98 -12.55
CA ALA A 116 -0.37 -3.22 -13.75
C ALA A 116 -1.12 -1.89 -13.85
N LEU A 117 -2.42 -1.85 -13.50
CA LEU A 117 -3.21 -0.62 -13.45
C LEU A 117 -2.68 0.35 -12.37
N THR A 118 -2.40 -0.18 -11.19
CA THR A 118 -1.94 0.60 -10.04
C THR A 118 -0.56 1.23 -10.29
N VAL A 119 0.39 0.47 -10.83
CA VAL A 119 1.73 0.99 -11.12
C VAL A 119 1.70 2.03 -12.25
N LYS A 120 0.89 1.85 -13.28
CA LYS A 120 0.70 2.84 -14.36
C LYS A 120 0.08 4.15 -13.84
N ALA A 121 -0.73 4.10 -12.78
CA ALA A 121 -1.22 5.29 -12.10
C ALA A 121 -0.16 5.99 -11.22
N GLY A 122 1.10 5.53 -11.23
CA GLY A 122 2.22 6.15 -10.53
C GLY A 122 2.47 5.60 -9.12
N PHE A 123 1.70 4.64 -8.65
CA PHE A 123 1.91 4.00 -7.35
C PHE A 123 2.98 2.91 -7.48
N THR A 124 4.23 3.29 -7.21
CA THR A 124 5.41 2.41 -7.36
C THR A 124 5.60 1.48 -6.17
N THR A 125 4.96 1.77 -5.06
CA THR A 125 4.91 0.92 -3.85
C THR A 125 3.48 0.86 -3.32
N VAL A 126 3.04 -0.32 -2.90
CA VAL A 126 1.75 -0.51 -2.24
C VAL A 126 1.89 -1.40 -1.00
N ARG A 127 1.02 -1.16 0.00
CA ARG A 127 0.77 -2.09 1.10
C ARG A 127 -0.53 -2.83 0.79
N GLU A 128 -0.41 -4.12 0.48
CA GLU A 128 -1.52 -5.02 0.21
C GLU A 128 -2.12 -5.47 1.54
N ALA A 129 -3.39 -5.09 1.76
CA ALA A 129 -4.02 -5.07 3.08
C ALA A 129 -4.77 -6.35 3.46
N GLY A 130 -4.75 -7.34 2.59
CA GLY A 130 -5.37 -8.64 2.89
C GLY A 130 -5.71 -9.42 1.63
N SER A 131 -5.31 -10.68 1.61
CA SER A 131 -5.52 -11.60 0.49
C SER A 131 -5.64 -13.04 0.95
N ALA A 132 -6.25 -13.89 0.11
CA ALA A 132 -6.32 -15.32 0.38
C ALA A 132 -4.92 -15.95 0.37
N GLN A 133 -4.63 -16.75 1.38
CA GLN A 133 -3.45 -17.61 1.49
C GLN A 133 -2.14 -16.95 0.97
N ASN A 134 -1.57 -17.46 -0.12
CA ASN A 134 -0.27 -17.04 -0.68
C ASN A 134 -0.38 -16.03 -1.83
N THR A 135 -1.57 -15.60 -2.22
CA THR A 135 -1.80 -14.84 -3.47
C THR A 135 -0.99 -13.54 -3.53
N ALA A 136 -0.99 -12.72 -2.49
CA ALA A 136 -0.21 -11.49 -2.44
C ALA A 136 1.31 -11.75 -2.43
N PHE A 137 1.78 -12.84 -1.81
CA PHE A 137 3.20 -13.18 -1.79
C PHE A 137 3.72 -13.62 -3.16
N VAL A 138 2.87 -14.35 -3.93
CA VAL A 138 3.18 -14.70 -5.33
C VAL A 138 3.25 -13.45 -6.20
N LEU A 139 2.29 -12.52 -6.07
CA LEU A 139 2.31 -11.23 -6.77
C LEU A 139 3.55 -10.40 -6.41
N ARG A 140 3.88 -10.30 -5.12
CA ARG A 140 5.09 -9.61 -4.62
C ARG A 140 6.35 -10.16 -5.29
N ARG A 141 6.49 -11.49 -5.34
CA ARG A 141 7.62 -12.13 -6.02
C ARG A 141 7.61 -11.84 -7.51
N GLY A 142 6.45 -11.96 -8.18
CA GLY A 142 6.31 -11.72 -9.61
C GLY A 142 6.72 -10.31 -10.02
N THR A 143 6.30 -9.26 -9.27
CA THR A 143 6.69 -7.87 -9.52
C THR A 143 8.16 -7.61 -9.17
N ALA A 144 8.67 -8.19 -8.07
CA ALA A 144 10.06 -8.03 -7.66
C ALA A 144 11.04 -8.61 -8.69
N GLU A 145 10.74 -9.81 -9.23
CA GLU A 145 11.53 -10.46 -10.26
C GLU A 145 11.30 -9.88 -11.68
N GLY A 146 10.34 -8.95 -11.84
CA GLY A 146 9.97 -8.38 -13.15
C GLY A 146 9.29 -9.36 -14.10
N LYS A 147 8.69 -10.42 -13.58
CA LYS A 147 7.88 -11.38 -14.36
C LYS A 147 6.54 -10.81 -14.77
N ILE A 148 6.02 -9.89 -13.97
CA ILE A 148 4.80 -9.12 -14.23
C ILE A 148 5.07 -7.64 -13.95
N ALA A 149 4.39 -6.76 -14.67
CA ALA A 149 4.41 -5.32 -14.38
C ALA A 149 3.63 -5.04 -13.09
N GLY A 150 4.21 -4.24 -12.21
CA GLY A 150 3.55 -3.85 -10.96
C GLY A 150 4.47 -3.12 -9.99
N PRO A 151 3.91 -2.64 -8.87
CA PRO A 151 4.63 -1.93 -7.83
C PRO A 151 5.50 -2.86 -6.96
N ARG A 152 6.32 -2.27 -6.10
CA ARG A 152 6.80 -2.92 -4.88
C ARG A 152 5.60 -3.23 -4.00
N ILE A 153 5.45 -4.47 -3.57
CA ILE A 153 4.33 -4.90 -2.73
C ILE A 153 4.86 -5.21 -1.33
N VAL A 154 4.30 -4.55 -0.31
CA VAL A 154 4.42 -4.89 1.11
C VAL A 154 3.15 -5.65 1.47
N ALA A 155 3.25 -6.95 1.67
CA ALA A 155 2.10 -7.84 1.73
C ALA A 155 1.74 -8.27 3.15
N ALA A 156 0.47 -8.10 3.54
CA ALA A 156 -0.06 -8.68 4.78
C ALA A 156 -0.37 -10.18 4.64
N GLY A 157 -0.83 -10.60 3.46
CA GLY A 157 -1.42 -11.93 3.29
C GLY A 157 -2.76 -12.05 4.03
N PRO A 158 -3.08 -13.19 4.62
CA PRO A 158 -4.35 -13.36 5.33
C PRO A 158 -4.51 -12.41 6.51
N GLN A 159 -5.68 -11.76 6.58
CA GLN A 159 -6.00 -10.84 7.68
C GLN A 159 -6.48 -11.58 8.93
N LEU A 160 -6.07 -11.12 10.11
CA LEU A 160 -6.55 -11.65 11.37
C LEU A 160 -7.90 -11.03 11.75
N SER A 161 -8.83 -11.85 12.20
CA SER A 161 -10.17 -11.44 12.64
C SER A 161 -10.59 -12.20 13.88
N ILE A 162 -11.61 -11.73 14.57
CA ILE A 162 -12.35 -12.57 15.50
C ILE A 162 -13.26 -13.52 14.71
N VAL A 163 -13.69 -14.62 15.31
CA VAL A 163 -14.73 -15.50 14.75
C VAL A 163 -16.02 -14.69 14.53
N GLY A 164 -16.53 -14.70 13.30
CA GLY A 164 -17.66 -13.88 12.86
C GLY A 164 -17.34 -12.39 12.76
N GLY A 165 -16.07 -11.98 12.71
CA GLY A 165 -15.62 -10.61 12.49
C GLY A 165 -15.62 -10.15 11.03
N HIS A 166 -15.16 -8.92 10.77
CA HIS A 166 -15.13 -8.35 9.42
C HIS A 166 -14.21 -9.10 8.46
N GLY A 167 -13.09 -9.63 8.96
CA GLY A 167 -12.14 -10.41 8.16
C GLY A 167 -12.42 -11.91 8.15
N ASP A 168 -13.55 -12.35 8.69
CA ASP A 168 -14.01 -13.73 8.66
C ASP A 168 -15.09 -13.90 7.58
N VAL A 169 -15.15 -15.09 7.00
CA VAL A 169 -16.21 -15.43 6.04
C VAL A 169 -17.54 -15.55 6.76
N THR A 170 -18.57 -14.89 6.23
CA THR A 170 -19.90 -14.87 6.86
C THR A 170 -21.02 -14.88 5.83
N GLY A 171 -22.24 -15.24 6.25
CA GLY A 171 -23.41 -15.22 5.36
C GLY A 171 -23.67 -16.54 4.64
N PHE A 172 -22.86 -17.58 4.86
CA PHE A 172 -23.02 -18.90 4.25
C PHE A 172 -23.54 -19.95 5.23
N ARG A 173 -23.96 -21.11 4.69
CA ARG A 173 -24.24 -22.31 5.48
C ARG A 173 -22.98 -22.79 6.21
N LYS A 174 -23.16 -23.48 7.32
CA LYS A 174 -22.08 -23.95 8.19
C LYS A 174 -21.00 -24.78 7.48
N ASP A 175 -21.41 -25.65 6.55
CA ASP A 175 -20.49 -26.48 5.77
C ASP A 175 -19.65 -25.67 4.77
N VAL A 176 -20.24 -24.64 4.16
CA VAL A 176 -19.53 -23.68 3.31
C VAL A 176 -18.57 -22.82 4.12
N LEU A 177 -19.01 -22.28 5.27
CA LEU A 177 -18.12 -21.52 6.18
C LEU A 177 -16.90 -22.35 6.57
N ALA A 178 -17.07 -23.63 6.88
CA ALA A 178 -15.97 -24.52 7.24
C ALA A 178 -15.00 -24.77 6.07
N ALA A 179 -15.51 -24.78 4.82
CA ALA A 179 -14.68 -24.94 3.63
C ALA A 179 -13.89 -23.68 3.27
N LEU A 180 -14.45 -22.50 3.56
CA LEU A 180 -13.85 -21.20 3.28
C LEU A 180 -12.99 -20.64 4.44
N ASP A 181 -12.92 -21.33 5.59
CA ASP A 181 -12.12 -20.90 6.74
C ASP A 181 -10.63 -20.89 6.39
N GLY A 182 -10.07 -19.71 6.21
CA GLY A 182 -8.64 -19.52 5.98
C GLY A 182 -7.75 -19.80 7.20
N GLY A 183 -8.36 -20.04 8.38
CA GLY A 183 -7.64 -20.36 9.62
C GLY A 183 -6.92 -19.17 10.26
N TYR A 184 -7.40 -17.94 10.04
CA TYR A 184 -6.83 -16.70 10.60
C TYR A 184 -7.77 -15.97 11.56
N THR A 185 -8.89 -16.59 11.92
CA THR A 185 -9.68 -16.14 13.05
C THR A 185 -9.04 -16.58 14.36
N CYS A 186 -9.19 -15.78 15.42
CA CYS A 186 -8.67 -16.12 16.74
C CYS A 186 -9.59 -15.64 17.87
N THR A 187 -9.52 -16.34 19.01
CA THR A 187 -10.19 -16.03 20.26
C THR A 187 -9.20 -16.13 21.41
N GLY A 188 -9.00 -15.03 22.12
CA GLY A 188 -8.05 -14.93 23.23
C GLY A 188 -6.61 -14.65 22.79
N PRO A 189 -5.81 -14.05 23.70
CA PRO A 189 -4.47 -13.53 23.39
C PRO A 189 -3.50 -14.58 22.83
N LEU A 190 -3.53 -15.80 23.35
CA LEU A 190 -2.59 -16.86 22.94
C LEU A 190 -2.84 -17.33 21.52
N GLU A 191 -4.10 -17.57 21.16
CA GLU A 191 -4.44 -17.97 19.78
C GLU A 191 -4.13 -16.84 18.80
N CYS A 192 -4.43 -15.58 19.16
CA CYS A 192 -4.11 -14.44 18.29
C CYS A 192 -2.60 -14.30 18.07
N ALA A 193 -1.76 -14.50 19.10
CA ALA A 193 -0.31 -14.55 18.93
C ALA A 193 0.15 -15.70 18.00
N GLU A 194 -0.51 -16.87 18.07
CA GLU A 194 -0.24 -17.98 17.15
C GLU A 194 -0.52 -17.59 15.70
N LYS A 195 -1.66 -16.91 15.43
CA LYS A 195 -2.02 -16.47 14.07
C LYS A 195 -1.01 -15.46 13.51
N VAL A 196 -0.49 -14.55 14.35
CA VAL A 196 0.61 -13.64 13.95
C VAL A 196 1.83 -14.43 13.48
N ARG A 197 2.26 -15.43 14.26
CA ARG A 197 3.40 -16.29 13.90
C ARG A 197 3.12 -17.10 12.63
N LYS A 198 1.88 -17.55 12.44
CA LYS A 198 1.44 -18.25 11.24
C LYS A 198 1.53 -17.35 10.00
N ALA A 199 1.05 -16.10 10.08
CA ALA A 199 1.17 -15.11 9.00
C ALA A 199 2.65 -14.77 8.69
N SER A 200 3.46 -14.54 9.72
CA SER A 200 4.91 -14.31 9.58
C SER A 200 5.61 -15.49 8.88
N ARG A 201 5.27 -16.73 9.23
CA ARG A 201 5.82 -17.95 8.59
C ARG A 201 5.47 -18.03 7.10
N LEU A 202 4.30 -17.54 6.68
CA LEU A 202 3.94 -17.45 5.26
C LEU A 202 4.71 -16.37 4.51
N GLY A 203 5.34 -15.42 5.22
CA GLY A 203 6.12 -14.35 4.65
C GLY A 203 5.44 -12.99 4.68
N ALA A 204 4.52 -12.75 5.62
CA ALA A 204 3.94 -11.43 5.82
C ALA A 204 5.01 -10.37 6.14
N ASP A 205 4.92 -9.21 5.47
CA ASP A 205 5.76 -8.04 5.72
C ASP A 205 5.12 -7.12 6.78
N VAL A 206 3.82 -7.27 7.00
CA VAL A 206 2.99 -6.52 7.93
C VAL A 206 1.83 -7.41 8.40
N ILE A 207 1.35 -7.20 9.61
CA ILE A 207 0.16 -7.91 10.11
C ILE A 207 -1.07 -7.03 9.90
N LYS A 208 -2.11 -7.56 9.25
CA LYS A 208 -3.43 -6.92 9.14
C LYS A 208 -4.40 -7.52 10.13
N ILE A 209 -5.10 -6.66 10.86
CA ILE A 209 -6.25 -7.05 11.69
C ILE A 209 -7.51 -6.28 11.31
N THR A 210 -8.67 -6.84 11.60
CA THR A 210 -9.97 -6.15 11.51
C THR A 210 -10.47 -5.84 12.92
N ALA A 211 -10.02 -4.69 13.47
CA ALA A 211 -10.29 -4.31 14.86
C ALA A 211 -11.76 -3.98 15.13
N THR A 212 -12.54 -3.64 14.11
CA THR A 212 -13.97 -3.33 14.20
C THR A 212 -14.76 -4.04 13.10
N GLY A 213 -16.09 -3.93 13.17
CA GLY A 213 -16.96 -4.24 12.03
C GLY A 213 -16.67 -3.35 10.83
N GLY A 214 -16.94 -3.86 9.62
CA GLY A 214 -16.72 -3.17 8.36
C GLY A 214 -18.03 -2.69 7.70
N VAL A 215 -17.94 -1.62 6.93
CA VAL A 215 -19.09 -1.09 6.17
C VAL A 215 -19.66 -2.15 5.23
N LEU A 216 -18.81 -2.88 4.52
CA LEU A 216 -19.22 -3.88 3.53
C LEU A 216 -19.48 -5.27 4.10
N SER A 217 -19.28 -5.51 5.40
CA SER A 217 -19.62 -6.80 6.02
C SER A 217 -21.11 -7.08 5.99
N GLN A 218 -21.48 -8.33 5.76
CA GLN A 218 -22.88 -8.76 5.77
C GLN A 218 -23.50 -8.82 7.18
N GLN A 219 -22.67 -8.77 8.23
CA GLN A 219 -23.13 -8.80 9.62
C GLN A 219 -23.81 -7.50 10.05
N GLY A 220 -24.90 -7.65 10.83
CA GLY A 220 -25.65 -6.54 11.42
C GLY A 220 -25.07 -5.98 12.72
N ARG A 221 -23.86 -6.37 13.15
CA ARG A 221 -23.23 -5.95 14.43
C ARG A 221 -22.72 -4.50 14.44
N GLY A 222 -22.89 -3.76 13.34
CA GLY A 222 -22.43 -2.40 13.23
C GLY A 222 -20.94 -2.26 12.96
N LEU A 223 -20.38 -1.11 13.36
CA LEU A 223 -18.99 -0.71 13.09
C LEU A 223 -18.13 -0.66 14.36
N GLU A 224 -18.60 -1.27 15.46
CA GLU A 224 -17.96 -1.24 16.78
C GLU A 224 -16.79 -2.22 16.90
N ALA A 225 -16.08 -2.14 18.03
CA ALA A 225 -14.92 -2.97 18.35
C ALA A 225 -15.25 -4.47 18.30
N HIS A 226 -14.36 -5.25 17.70
CA HIS A 226 -14.43 -6.70 17.60
C HIS A 226 -13.48 -7.39 18.57
N PHE A 227 -12.19 -7.06 18.54
CA PHE A 227 -11.20 -7.61 19.46
C PHE A 227 -11.29 -6.98 20.85
N THR A 228 -10.92 -7.74 21.86
CA THR A 228 -10.60 -7.18 23.17
C THR A 228 -9.25 -6.45 23.13
N ARG A 229 -8.98 -5.63 24.13
CA ARG A 229 -7.71 -4.91 24.22
C ARG A 229 -6.54 -5.87 24.44
N GLU A 230 -6.76 -6.91 25.23
CA GLU A 230 -5.77 -7.95 25.53
C GLU A 230 -5.36 -8.72 24.26
N GLU A 231 -6.32 -9.06 23.40
CA GLU A 231 -6.07 -9.71 22.12
C GLU A 231 -5.24 -8.81 21.21
N MET A 232 -5.63 -7.54 21.03
CA MET A 232 -4.89 -6.58 20.19
C MET A 232 -3.48 -6.32 20.74
N THR A 233 -3.30 -6.23 22.06
CA THR A 233 -1.98 -6.08 22.68
C THR A 233 -1.11 -7.30 22.41
N SER A 234 -1.67 -8.51 22.53
CA SER A 234 -0.94 -9.75 22.22
C SER A 234 -0.52 -9.84 20.74
N ILE A 235 -1.40 -9.38 19.83
CA ILE A 235 -1.08 -9.29 18.40
C ILE A 235 0.07 -8.30 18.18
N ALA A 236 -0.03 -7.07 18.70
CA ALA A 236 0.97 -6.03 18.52
C ALA A 236 2.34 -6.44 19.09
N ASP A 237 2.39 -6.91 20.34
CA ASP A 237 3.62 -7.34 20.99
C ASP A 237 4.28 -8.50 20.23
N THR A 238 3.48 -9.48 19.76
CA THR A 238 4.00 -10.61 19.00
C THR A 238 4.55 -10.16 17.63
N ALA A 239 3.83 -9.30 16.92
CA ALA A 239 4.27 -8.76 15.64
C ALA A 239 5.56 -7.95 15.78
N HIS A 240 5.61 -7.03 16.75
CA HIS A 240 6.79 -6.20 17.02
C HIS A 240 7.99 -7.03 17.43
N SER A 241 7.81 -8.11 18.19
CA SER A 241 8.90 -9.02 18.53
C SER A 241 9.53 -9.73 17.33
N LEU A 242 8.79 -9.80 16.21
CA LEU A 242 9.23 -10.34 14.93
C LEU A 242 9.70 -9.24 13.95
N GLY A 243 9.73 -7.98 14.39
CA GLY A 243 10.08 -6.82 13.54
C GLY A 243 8.98 -6.42 12.55
N LEU A 244 7.75 -6.90 12.74
CA LEU A 244 6.60 -6.61 11.88
C LEU A 244 5.74 -5.50 12.49
N LYS A 245 5.24 -4.60 11.64
CA LYS A 245 4.22 -3.60 12.01
C LYS A 245 2.83 -4.20 11.92
N VAL A 246 1.86 -3.55 12.60
CA VAL A 246 0.46 -3.95 12.58
C VAL A 246 -0.41 -2.82 12.03
N MET A 247 -1.24 -3.14 11.05
CA MET A 247 -2.28 -2.27 10.51
C MET A 247 -3.66 -2.77 10.91
N ALA A 248 -4.55 -1.85 11.27
CA ALA A 248 -5.90 -2.20 11.70
C ALA A 248 -6.97 -1.49 10.87
N HIS A 249 -7.84 -2.27 10.23
CA HIS A 249 -9.15 -1.78 9.83
C HIS A 249 -9.94 -1.37 11.06
N ALA A 250 -10.37 -0.11 11.17
CA ALA A 250 -11.17 0.36 12.28
C ALA A 250 -12.07 1.55 11.92
N HIS A 251 -13.37 1.44 12.22
CA HIS A 251 -14.35 2.51 11.99
C HIS A 251 -14.84 3.16 13.29
N GLY A 252 -15.33 2.38 14.26
CA GLY A 252 -15.91 2.88 15.50
C GLY A 252 -14.88 3.46 16.47
N ALA A 253 -15.20 4.59 17.13
CA ALA A 253 -14.27 5.35 17.98
C ALA A 253 -13.62 4.50 19.08
N ARG A 254 -14.39 3.66 19.78
CA ARG A 254 -13.85 2.78 20.84
C ARG A 254 -12.88 1.75 20.30
N GLY A 255 -13.13 1.19 19.09
CA GLY A 255 -12.23 0.26 18.44
C GLY A 255 -10.93 0.92 18.02
N ILE A 256 -11.00 2.15 17.47
CA ILE A 256 -9.83 2.97 17.12
C ILE A 256 -8.98 3.27 18.36
N GLU A 257 -9.62 3.76 19.46
CA GLU A 257 -8.94 4.07 20.70
C GLU A 257 -8.25 2.83 21.28
N SER A 258 -8.97 1.71 21.34
CA SER A 258 -8.44 0.46 21.88
C SER A 258 -7.28 -0.09 21.05
N ALA A 259 -7.38 -0.06 19.72
CA ALA A 259 -6.32 -0.49 18.82
C ALA A 259 -5.06 0.37 18.96
N ALA A 260 -5.20 1.70 18.96
CA ALA A 260 -4.07 2.60 19.17
C ALA A 260 -3.43 2.42 20.55
N ALA A 261 -4.24 2.27 21.60
CA ALA A 261 -3.76 2.02 22.97
C ALA A 261 -3.00 0.70 23.10
N SER A 262 -3.33 -0.32 22.30
CA SER A 262 -2.70 -1.63 22.25
C SER A 262 -1.38 -1.67 21.48
N GLY A 263 -0.95 -0.55 20.85
CA GLY A 263 0.31 -0.47 20.13
C GLY A 263 0.20 -0.73 18.63
N ILE A 264 -0.99 -0.70 18.06
CA ILE A 264 -1.19 -0.81 16.60
C ILE A 264 -0.57 0.40 15.89
N ASP A 265 0.19 0.16 14.82
CA ASP A 265 1.00 1.18 14.13
C ASP A 265 0.16 2.07 13.22
N THR A 266 -0.83 1.52 12.51
CA THR A 266 -1.75 2.31 11.67
C THR A 266 -3.20 1.96 11.90
N ILE A 267 -4.04 3.00 11.92
CA ILE A 267 -5.51 2.88 11.85
C ILE A 267 -5.92 3.22 10.43
N ASP A 268 -6.49 2.24 9.76
CA ASP A 268 -7.01 2.41 8.41
C ASP A 268 -8.50 2.73 8.48
N HIS A 269 -8.98 3.62 7.61
CA HIS A 269 -10.29 4.29 7.59
C HIS A 269 -10.47 5.32 8.71
N GLY A 270 -10.50 4.92 9.98
CA GLY A 270 -10.67 5.85 11.11
C GLY A 270 -11.96 6.66 11.09
N THR A 271 -13.01 6.17 10.42
CA THR A 271 -14.20 6.94 9.97
C THR A 271 -14.89 7.73 11.09
N PHE A 272 -15.05 7.13 12.26
CA PHE A 272 -15.71 7.75 13.41
C PHE A 272 -14.72 8.12 14.54
N ALA A 273 -13.44 8.35 14.19
CA ALA A 273 -12.44 8.78 15.17
C ALA A 273 -12.91 10.04 15.89
N ASP A 274 -13.05 9.96 17.20
CA ASP A 274 -13.35 11.08 18.07
C ASP A 274 -12.08 11.66 18.72
N ASP A 275 -12.22 12.73 19.52
CA ASP A 275 -11.06 13.40 20.12
C ASP A 275 -10.34 12.50 21.11
N ALA A 276 -11.04 11.57 21.79
CA ALA A 276 -10.42 10.62 22.71
C ALA A 276 -9.54 9.63 21.94
N ALA A 277 -10.06 9.04 20.88
CA ALA A 277 -9.32 8.13 20.01
C ALA A 277 -8.11 8.82 19.36
N LEU A 278 -8.29 10.02 18.80
CA LEU A 278 -7.21 10.78 18.18
C LEU A 278 -6.12 11.21 19.19
N LYS A 279 -6.49 11.54 20.41
CA LYS A 279 -5.53 11.83 21.49
C LYS A 279 -4.65 10.62 21.81
N VAL A 280 -5.23 9.43 21.86
CA VAL A 280 -4.48 8.18 22.07
C VAL A 280 -3.59 7.90 20.86
N MET A 281 -4.12 8.01 19.63
CA MET A 281 -3.32 7.84 18.40
C MET A 281 -2.10 8.76 18.40
N LYS A 282 -2.27 10.06 18.73
CA LYS A 282 -1.15 11.00 18.81
C LYS A 282 -0.14 10.59 19.88
N ALA A 283 -0.59 10.23 21.06
CA ALA A 283 0.28 9.84 22.17
C ALA A 283 1.10 8.58 21.87
N LYS A 284 0.54 7.66 21.08
CA LYS A 284 1.17 6.39 20.68
C LYS A 284 1.95 6.49 19.36
N GLY A 285 1.82 7.59 18.60
CA GLY A 285 2.42 7.73 17.28
C GLY A 285 1.70 6.92 16.21
N THR A 286 0.47 6.46 16.48
CA THR A 286 -0.35 5.70 15.52
C THR A 286 -0.75 6.60 14.36
N VAL A 287 -0.54 6.11 13.13
CA VAL A 287 -0.79 6.84 11.88
C VAL A 287 -2.21 6.58 11.39
N LEU A 288 -2.89 7.62 10.88
CA LEU A 288 -4.19 7.49 10.20
C LEU A 288 -3.98 7.28 8.69
N VAL A 289 -4.64 6.28 8.12
CA VAL A 289 -4.72 6.01 6.68
C VAL A 289 -6.19 6.10 6.25
N PRO A 290 -6.68 7.24 5.71
CA PRO A 290 -8.10 7.57 5.73
C PRO A 290 -8.96 6.88 4.68
N THR A 291 -8.40 6.46 3.55
CA THR A 291 -9.10 5.71 2.48
C THR A 291 -10.42 6.33 2.02
N LEU A 292 -10.43 7.63 1.76
CA LEU A 292 -11.66 8.36 1.40
C LEU A 292 -12.22 7.90 0.05
N MET A 293 -11.37 7.43 -0.87
CA MET A 293 -11.77 6.88 -2.17
C MET A 293 -12.65 5.64 -2.03
N ALA A 294 -12.47 4.82 -0.99
CA ALA A 294 -13.37 3.69 -0.71
C ALA A 294 -14.81 4.16 -0.49
N LEU A 295 -14.98 5.27 0.24
CA LEU A 295 -16.32 5.85 0.44
C LEU A 295 -16.93 6.39 -0.86
N GLU A 296 -16.12 6.93 -1.78
CA GLU A 296 -16.62 7.33 -3.12
C GLU A 296 -16.99 6.09 -3.95
N GLY A 297 -16.22 5.00 -3.86
CA GLY A 297 -16.59 3.72 -4.45
C GLY A 297 -17.93 3.18 -3.94
N VAL A 298 -18.14 3.25 -2.63
CA VAL A 298 -19.42 2.88 -1.99
C VAL A 298 -20.54 3.82 -2.43
N ARG A 299 -20.31 5.14 -2.44
CA ARG A 299 -21.29 6.15 -2.91
C ARG A 299 -21.76 5.86 -4.33
N ALA A 300 -20.85 5.47 -5.21
CA ALA A 300 -21.17 5.16 -6.60
C ALA A 300 -22.09 3.94 -6.76
N ARG A 301 -22.20 3.08 -5.76
CA ARG A 301 -22.91 1.78 -5.81
C ARG A 301 -24.16 1.71 -4.94
N ILE A 302 -24.31 2.61 -3.97
CA ILE A 302 -25.45 2.66 -3.06
C ILE A 302 -26.75 2.90 -3.83
N GLY A 303 -27.84 2.24 -3.47
CA GLY A 303 -29.14 2.34 -4.13
C GLY A 303 -29.24 1.66 -5.51
N LYS A 304 -28.21 0.95 -5.95
CA LYS A 304 -28.19 0.23 -7.24
C LYS A 304 -28.50 -1.28 -7.11
N GLY A 305 -28.90 -1.73 -5.94
CA GLY A 305 -29.20 -3.16 -5.70
C GLY A 305 -27.97 -4.05 -5.59
N ILE A 306 -26.76 -3.45 -5.50
CA ILE A 306 -25.49 -4.19 -5.34
C ILE A 306 -25.30 -4.59 -3.88
N TYR A 307 -25.67 -3.71 -2.95
CA TYR A 307 -25.50 -3.95 -1.52
C TYR A 307 -26.76 -4.45 -0.84
N THR A 308 -26.58 -5.31 0.16
CA THR A 308 -27.70 -5.71 1.03
C THR A 308 -28.18 -4.53 1.89
N PRO A 309 -29.43 -4.55 2.40
CA PRO A 309 -29.94 -3.47 3.25
C PRO A 309 -29.06 -3.16 4.46
N THR A 310 -28.44 -4.19 5.06
CA THR A 310 -27.52 -4.04 6.19
C THR A 310 -26.27 -3.24 5.81
N VAL A 311 -25.70 -3.52 4.65
CA VAL A 311 -24.54 -2.79 4.12
C VAL A 311 -24.92 -1.35 3.78
N GLU A 312 -26.08 -1.13 3.13
CA GLU A 312 -26.53 0.23 2.78
C GLU A 312 -26.73 1.15 3.99
N ILE A 313 -27.23 0.62 5.10
CA ILE A 313 -27.41 1.40 6.34
C ILE A 313 -26.03 1.88 6.85
N LYS A 314 -25.05 0.98 6.98
CA LYS A 314 -23.70 1.31 7.43
C LYS A 314 -22.98 2.25 6.47
N ALA A 315 -23.15 2.03 5.18
CA ALA A 315 -22.61 2.88 4.12
C ALA A 315 -23.10 4.33 4.23
N LYS A 316 -24.40 4.52 4.40
CA LYS A 316 -25.01 5.87 4.61
C LYS A 316 -24.40 6.57 5.82
N GLN A 317 -24.28 5.86 6.96
CA GLN A 317 -23.66 6.41 8.18
C GLN A 317 -22.21 6.85 7.95
N ALA A 318 -21.40 6.03 7.27
CA ALA A 318 -20.01 6.38 6.97
C ALA A 318 -19.89 7.58 6.01
N LEU A 319 -20.76 7.65 5.00
CA LEU A 319 -20.79 8.75 4.03
C LEU A 319 -21.15 10.10 4.65
N GLU A 320 -22.00 10.14 5.70
CA GLU A 320 -22.38 11.38 6.41
C GLU A 320 -21.20 12.07 7.11
N VAL A 321 -20.14 11.32 7.45
CA VAL A 321 -18.99 11.82 8.18
C VAL A 321 -17.70 11.82 7.36
N ALA A 322 -17.77 11.45 6.09
CA ALA A 322 -16.62 11.31 5.20
C ALA A 322 -15.69 12.54 5.23
N GLY A 323 -14.40 12.32 5.45
CA GLY A 323 -13.36 13.35 5.51
C GLY A 323 -13.20 14.03 6.89
N ARG A 324 -14.17 13.92 7.80
CA ARG A 324 -14.07 14.54 9.13
C ARG A 324 -12.90 14.01 9.94
N GLN A 325 -12.57 12.73 9.79
CA GLN A 325 -11.43 12.10 10.48
C GLN A 325 -10.09 12.76 10.09
N VAL A 326 -9.91 13.12 8.81
CA VAL A 326 -8.70 13.80 8.33
C VAL A 326 -8.59 15.21 8.91
N THR A 327 -9.69 16.00 8.84
CA THR A 327 -9.76 17.34 9.40
C THR A 327 -9.42 17.35 10.89
N ARG A 328 -10.00 16.42 11.66
CA ARG A 328 -9.76 16.31 13.12
C ARG A 328 -8.36 15.81 13.44
N ALA A 329 -7.89 14.76 12.74
CA ALA A 329 -6.55 14.21 12.91
C ALA A 329 -5.49 15.30 12.69
N LYS A 330 -5.62 16.07 11.61
CA LYS A 330 -4.73 17.19 11.33
C LYS A 330 -4.76 18.25 12.45
N ALA A 331 -5.94 18.67 12.87
CA ALA A 331 -6.10 19.67 13.94
C ALA A 331 -5.46 19.22 15.27
N MET A 332 -5.50 17.91 15.56
CA MET A 332 -4.92 17.34 16.77
C MET A 332 -3.44 16.92 16.60
N GLY A 333 -2.86 17.04 15.40
CA GLY A 333 -1.47 16.68 15.10
C GLY A 333 -1.22 15.16 15.07
N VAL A 334 -2.22 14.37 14.68
CA VAL A 334 -2.06 12.97 14.31
C VAL A 334 -1.51 12.91 12.89
N THR A 335 -0.50 12.07 12.68
CA THR A 335 0.07 11.84 11.35
C THR A 335 -0.96 11.19 10.42
N VAL A 336 -1.14 11.77 9.22
CA VAL A 336 -2.01 11.21 8.17
C VAL A 336 -1.12 10.74 7.03
N ALA A 337 -1.25 9.47 6.63
CA ALA A 337 -0.55 8.88 5.50
C ALA A 337 -1.57 8.45 4.42
N PHE A 338 -1.11 8.38 3.18
CA PHE A 338 -1.94 8.06 2.02
C PHE A 338 -2.29 6.58 1.96
N GLY A 339 -3.53 6.26 1.69
CA GLY A 339 -4.04 4.93 1.36
C GLY A 339 -5.48 5.03 0.88
N THR A 340 -5.89 4.12 0.00
CA THR A 340 -7.11 4.29 -0.80
C THR A 340 -8.18 3.24 -0.61
N ASP A 341 -7.78 2.01 -0.25
CA ASP A 341 -8.62 0.81 -0.25
C ASP A 341 -9.14 0.46 -1.68
N ALA A 342 -8.22 0.62 -2.68
CA ALA A 342 -8.49 0.16 -4.04
C ALA A 342 -8.76 -1.35 -4.05
N GLY A 343 -9.80 -1.76 -4.74
CA GLY A 343 -10.52 -3.03 -4.59
C GLY A 343 -11.97 -2.77 -4.20
N VAL A 344 -12.24 -1.77 -3.36
CA VAL A 344 -13.58 -1.22 -3.13
C VAL A 344 -14.02 -0.31 -4.29
N PHE A 345 -13.08 0.26 -4.99
CA PHE A 345 -13.25 0.97 -6.26
C PHE A 345 -12.15 0.51 -7.25
N GLU A 346 -12.26 0.94 -8.51
CA GLU A 346 -11.40 0.44 -9.59
C GLU A 346 -9.93 0.85 -9.40
N HIS A 347 -9.02 -0.11 -9.49
CA HIS A 347 -7.57 0.11 -9.50
C HIS A 347 -7.16 1.06 -10.64
N GLY A 348 -6.13 1.86 -10.39
CA GLY A 348 -5.69 2.92 -11.32
C GLY A 348 -6.35 4.27 -11.07
N LYS A 349 -7.40 4.35 -10.23
CA LYS A 349 -8.04 5.60 -9.79
C LYS A 349 -7.58 6.08 -8.41
N ASN A 350 -6.56 5.46 -7.85
CA ASN A 350 -6.04 5.73 -6.51
C ASN A 350 -5.72 7.22 -6.26
N ALA A 351 -5.24 7.94 -7.28
CA ALA A 351 -4.88 9.36 -7.14
C ALA A 351 -6.06 10.30 -6.82
N GLY A 352 -7.31 9.84 -6.98
CA GLY A 352 -8.49 10.59 -6.53
C GLY A 352 -8.49 10.89 -5.03
N GLU A 353 -7.82 10.07 -4.22
CA GLU A 353 -7.64 10.28 -2.78
C GLU A 353 -6.98 11.64 -2.46
N PHE A 354 -6.03 12.11 -3.28
CA PHE A 354 -5.37 13.40 -3.07
C PHE A 354 -6.35 14.56 -3.00
N ALA A 355 -7.27 14.64 -3.97
CA ALA A 355 -8.27 15.69 -4.01
C ALA A 355 -9.23 15.63 -2.81
N LEU A 356 -9.57 14.43 -2.35
CA LEU A 356 -10.41 14.22 -1.16
C LEU A 356 -9.67 14.62 0.13
N MET A 357 -8.39 14.29 0.26
CA MET A 357 -7.57 14.71 1.40
C MET A 357 -7.41 16.23 1.46
N VAL A 358 -7.22 16.88 0.31
CA VAL A 358 -7.16 18.35 0.22
C VAL A 358 -8.52 18.96 0.59
N LYS A 359 -9.62 18.41 0.08
CA LYS A 359 -10.98 18.82 0.47
C LYS A 359 -11.23 18.66 1.98
N ALA A 360 -10.61 17.68 2.61
CA ALA A 360 -10.67 17.44 4.06
C ALA A 360 -9.70 18.32 4.88
N GLY A 361 -9.00 19.28 4.23
CA GLY A 361 -8.20 20.33 4.89
C GLY A 361 -6.70 20.12 4.87
N MET A 362 -6.16 19.17 4.12
CA MET A 362 -4.72 19.09 3.85
C MET A 362 -4.35 20.09 2.75
N THR A 363 -3.12 20.60 2.79
CA THR A 363 -2.53 21.32 1.65
C THR A 363 -2.10 20.33 0.57
N ASN A 364 -1.96 20.78 -0.69
CA ASN A 364 -1.41 19.94 -1.77
C ASN A 364 -0.07 19.31 -1.37
N LYS A 365 0.80 20.10 -0.74
CA LYS A 365 2.11 19.66 -0.25
C LYS A 365 2.00 18.53 0.79
N GLU A 366 1.12 18.67 1.79
CA GLU A 366 0.88 17.65 2.80
C GLU A 366 0.29 16.37 2.17
N ALA A 367 -0.62 16.51 1.21
CA ALA A 367 -1.20 15.37 0.50
C ALA A 367 -0.14 14.61 -0.31
N VAL A 368 0.73 15.30 -1.07
CA VAL A 368 1.82 14.64 -1.80
C VAL A 368 2.84 14.02 -0.84
N ALA A 369 3.20 14.70 0.25
CA ALA A 369 4.09 14.15 1.27
C ALA A 369 3.51 12.89 1.94
N SER A 370 2.17 12.82 2.14
CA SER A 370 1.50 11.67 2.73
C SER A 370 1.65 10.38 1.90
N ALA A 371 1.77 10.51 0.56
CA ALA A 371 1.96 9.40 -0.38
C ALA A 371 3.44 9.15 -0.76
N THR A 372 4.37 9.85 -0.14
CA THR A 372 5.81 9.73 -0.42
C THR A 372 6.59 9.57 0.89
N THR A 373 7.09 10.66 1.45
CA THR A 373 7.96 10.63 2.64
C THR A 373 7.26 10.10 3.88
N VAL A 374 5.99 10.45 4.12
CA VAL A 374 5.23 9.98 5.28
C VAL A 374 4.89 8.50 5.12
N ALA A 375 4.43 8.07 3.94
CA ALA A 375 4.13 6.66 3.69
C ALA A 375 5.39 5.79 3.77
N ALA A 376 6.52 6.24 3.21
CA ALA A 376 7.80 5.52 3.30
C ALA A 376 8.21 5.32 4.77
N LYS A 377 8.12 6.36 5.60
CA LYS A 377 8.38 6.27 7.05
C LYS A 377 7.40 5.34 7.76
N THR A 378 6.13 5.38 7.38
CA THR A 378 5.09 4.48 7.93
C THR A 378 5.43 3.01 7.64
N LEU A 379 6.00 2.71 6.47
CA LEU A 379 6.48 1.37 6.12
C LEU A 379 7.83 0.99 6.77
N GLY A 380 8.61 1.97 7.28
CA GLY A 380 9.99 1.76 7.72
C GLY A 380 10.98 1.66 6.55
N LEU A 381 10.63 2.26 5.40
CA LEU A 381 11.40 2.26 4.16
C LEU A 381 11.92 3.67 3.79
N GLU A 382 11.95 4.60 4.74
CA GLU A 382 12.34 6.01 4.52
C GLU A 382 13.78 6.22 4.08
N SER A 383 14.64 5.22 4.22
CA SER A 383 16.02 5.22 3.70
C SER A 383 16.13 4.61 2.30
N GLU A 384 15.05 4.06 1.76
CA GLU A 384 15.02 3.31 0.50
C GLU A 384 14.16 3.99 -0.58
N ILE A 385 13.00 4.54 -0.19
CA ILE A 385 11.98 5.12 -1.08
C ILE A 385 11.38 6.40 -0.50
N GLY A 386 10.47 7.04 -1.27
CA GLY A 386 9.73 8.22 -0.84
C GLY A 386 10.45 9.55 -1.07
N LYS A 387 11.71 9.51 -1.52
CA LYS A 387 12.52 10.67 -1.95
C LYS A 387 13.35 10.31 -3.17
N ILE A 388 13.78 11.34 -3.90
CA ILE A 388 14.81 11.23 -4.92
C ILE A 388 16.12 11.67 -4.27
N ALA A 389 16.94 10.70 -3.87
CA ALA A 389 18.21 10.95 -3.21
C ALA A 389 19.25 9.88 -3.62
N ILE A 390 20.53 10.25 -3.57
CA ILE A 390 21.61 9.30 -3.89
C ILE A 390 21.53 8.08 -2.97
N GLY A 391 21.62 6.88 -3.56
CA GLY A 391 21.49 5.60 -2.88
C GLY A 391 20.07 5.05 -2.80
N TYR A 392 19.04 5.88 -3.03
CA TYR A 392 17.64 5.44 -3.02
C TYR A 392 17.31 4.60 -4.25
N SER A 393 16.29 3.77 -4.13
CA SER A 393 15.69 3.05 -5.25
C SER A 393 15.15 4.04 -6.28
N ALA A 394 15.39 3.76 -7.55
CA ALA A 394 14.85 4.58 -8.64
C ALA A 394 13.37 4.25 -8.88
N ASP A 395 12.54 4.69 -7.93
CA ASP A 395 11.09 4.66 -7.98
C ASP A 395 10.63 6.10 -8.27
N LEU A 396 10.35 6.41 -9.54
CA LEU A 396 10.14 7.75 -10.04
C LEU A 396 8.89 7.83 -10.90
N ILE A 397 8.23 8.99 -10.87
CA ILE A 397 7.14 9.31 -11.81
C ILE A 397 7.34 10.68 -12.44
N ALA A 398 6.71 10.89 -13.60
CA ALA A 398 6.65 12.19 -14.24
C ALA A 398 5.22 12.59 -14.57
N VAL A 399 4.90 13.86 -14.31
CA VAL A 399 3.60 14.49 -14.56
C VAL A 399 3.77 15.78 -15.36
N ALA A 400 2.67 16.28 -15.96
CA ALA A 400 2.69 17.43 -16.85
C ALA A 400 3.16 18.72 -16.17
N SER A 401 2.81 18.94 -14.89
CA SER A 401 3.13 20.17 -14.14
C SER A 401 3.33 19.88 -12.66
N ASN A 402 3.51 20.94 -11.84
CA ASN A 402 3.81 20.82 -10.41
C ASN A 402 2.57 20.36 -9.59
N PRO A 403 2.56 19.14 -9.01
CA PRO A 403 1.44 18.66 -8.20
C PRO A 403 1.30 19.37 -6.83
N LEU A 404 2.31 20.16 -6.42
CA LEU A 404 2.20 20.96 -5.20
C LEU A 404 1.31 22.21 -5.41
N ASP A 405 1.07 22.59 -6.68
CA ASP A 405 0.13 23.65 -7.04
C ASP A 405 -1.30 23.09 -7.22
N ASP A 406 -1.43 21.88 -7.81
CA ASP A 406 -2.68 21.17 -7.99
C ASP A 406 -2.47 19.65 -7.97
N VAL A 407 -2.92 18.97 -6.91
CA VAL A 407 -2.76 17.52 -6.76
C VAL A 407 -3.51 16.68 -7.80
N ARG A 408 -4.51 17.25 -8.50
CA ARG A 408 -5.27 16.55 -9.54
C ARG A 408 -4.42 16.18 -10.75
N ILE A 409 -3.27 16.81 -10.92
CA ILE A 409 -2.27 16.43 -11.92
C ILE A 409 -1.80 14.98 -11.74
N LEU A 410 -1.81 14.47 -10.50
CA LEU A 410 -1.43 13.10 -10.19
C LEU A 410 -2.43 12.05 -10.69
N GLU A 411 -3.65 12.44 -11.08
CA GLU A 411 -4.62 11.54 -11.72
C GLU A 411 -4.19 11.14 -13.16
N LYS A 412 -3.18 11.85 -13.71
CA LYS A 412 -2.63 11.57 -15.04
C LYS A 412 -1.11 11.54 -14.99
N VAL A 413 -0.56 10.44 -14.49
CA VAL A 413 0.87 10.17 -14.54
C VAL A 413 1.25 9.76 -15.96
N GLU A 414 2.33 10.34 -16.51
CA GLU A 414 2.71 10.18 -17.91
C GLU A 414 3.94 9.27 -18.09
N TRP A 415 4.72 9.07 -17.04
CA TRP A 415 5.87 8.18 -17.04
C TRP A 415 6.11 7.60 -15.66
N VAL A 416 6.51 6.33 -15.62
CA VAL A 416 6.72 5.57 -14.38
C VAL A 416 7.96 4.70 -14.47
N MET A 417 8.79 4.76 -13.44
CA MET A 417 9.92 3.86 -13.21
C MET A 417 9.80 3.20 -11.83
N VAL A 418 10.03 1.90 -11.75
CA VAL A 418 10.07 1.14 -10.51
C VAL A 418 11.39 0.38 -10.43
N ARG A 419 12.19 0.63 -9.40
CA ARG A 419 13.51 0.00 -9.22
C ARG A 419 14.38 0.09 -10.49
N GLY A 420 14.38 1.25 -11.15
CA GLY A 420 15.10 1.48 -12.40
C GLY A 420 14.49 0.87 -13.66
N ARG A 421 13.37 0.14 -13.56
CA ARG A 421 12.66 -0.43 -14.72
C ARG A 421 11.57 0.54 -15.18
N ILE A 422 11.59 0.92 -16.43
CA ILE A 422 10.54 1.74 -17.04
C ILE A 422 9.29 0.87 -17.21
N ILE A 423 8.15 1.37 -16.72
CA ILE A 423 6.85 0.71 -16.82
C ILE A 423 6.03 1.29 -17.97
N GLN A 424 6.08 2.59 -18.18
CA GLN A 424 5.45 3.32 -19.28
C GLN A 424 6.16 4.64 -19.55
#